data_7829bceae30c688c1cf3dd78c9246f27
#
_entry.id   7829bceae30c688c1cf3dd78c9246f27
#
_cell.length_a   1.000
_cell.length_b   1.000
_cell.length_c   1.000
_cell.angle_alpha   90.00
_cell.angle_beta   90.00
_cell.angle_gamma   90.00
#
_symmetry.space_group_name_H-M   'P 1'
#
loop_
_entity.id
_entity.type
_entity.pdbx_description
1 polymer ?
#
loop_
_entity_poly.entity_id
_entity_poly.type
_entity_poly.pdbx_seq_one_letter_code
_entity_poly.pdbx_strand_id
1 'polypeptide(L)' 'MKRNNMADMHKQFFILVRMLTKDGHDPLAIAGCMLAGAVQIYQSELGIETTQDLLDQIANGGDDDFDISVDKETIH' A
#
# COMPACT_ATOMS: atom_id res chain seq x y z
N MET A 1 -15.01 -19.88 5.89
CA MET A 1 -14.54 -19.36 5.74
C MET A 1 -13.73 -18.94 6.30
N LYS A 2 -13.24 -18.72 6.33
CA LYS A 2 -12.54 -18.33 6.85
C LYS A 2 -12.14 -17.20 6.76
N ARG A 3 -11.61 -16.60 7.39
CA ARG A 3 -11.27 -15.48 7.25
C ARG A 3 -10.11 -15.31 6.54
N ASN A 4 -9.88 -14.34 5.86
CA ASN A 4 -8.74 -14.11 5.19
C ASN A 4 -7.76 -13.60 6.09
N ASN A 5 -6.53 -13.92 5.98
CA ASN A 5 -5.58 -13.25 6.77
C ASN A 5 -4.72 -12.42 5.85
N MET A 6 -3.96 -11.51 6.41
CA MET A 6 -3.16 -10.58 5.65
C MET A 6 -2.10 -11.25 4.82
N ALA A 7 -1.56 -12.33 5.34
CA ALA A 7 -0.53 -13.03 4.62
C ALA A 7 -1.06 -13.60 3.30
N ASP A 8 -2.27 -14.12 3.36
CA ASP A 8 -2.89 -14.64 2.14
C ASP A 8 -3.16 -13.55 1.14
N MET A 9 -3.63 -12.42 1.61
CA MET A 9 -3.91 -11.31 0.72
C MET A 9 -2.65 -10.79 0.09
N HIS A 10 -1.60 -10.68 0.86
CA HIS A 10 -0.32 -10.26 0.33
C HIS A 10 0.16 -11.19 -0.77
N LYS A 11 0.03 -12.46 -0.54
CA LYS A 11 0.44 -13.44 -1.52
C LYS A 11 -0.31 -13.26 -2.81
N GLN A 12 -1.61 -13.06 -2.72
CA GLN A 12 -2.43 -12.88 -3.91
C GLN A 12 -2.05 -11.61 -4.65
N PHE A 13 -1.77 -10.55 -3.93
CA PHE A 13 -1.33 -9.32 -4.56
C PHE A 13 -0.01 -9.50 -5.29
N PHE A 14 0.92 -10.19 -4.66
CA PHE A 14 2.20 -10.41 -5.31
C PHE A 14 2.07 -11.26 -6.56
N ILE A 15 1.20 -12.23 -6.53
CA ILE A 15 0.95 -13.04 -7.71
C ILE A 15 0.40 -12.17 -8.83
N LEU A 16 -0.54 -11.29 -8.49
CA LEU A 16 -1.11 -10.41 -9.48
C LEU A 16 -0.05 -9.48 -10.06
N VAL A 17 0.78 -8.91 -9.22
CA VAL A 17 1.84 -8.02 -9.66
C VAL A 17 2.78 -8.74 -10.60
N ARG A 18 3.12 -9.96 -10.28
CA ARG A 18 3.98 -10.74 -11.14
C ARG A 18 3.37 -10.99 -12.47
N MET A 19 2.10 -11.32 -12.48
CA MET A 19 1.40 -11.56 -13.74
C MET A 19 1.38 -10.31 -14.60
N LEU A 20 1.09 -9.18 -13.99
CA LEU A 20 1.04 -7.94 -14.75
C LEU A 20 2.41 -7.56 -15.28
N THR A 21 3.43 -7.81 -14.50
CA THR A 21 4.79 -7.53 -14.93
C THR A 21 5.16 -8.41 -16.11
N LYS A 22 4.78 -9.66 -16.05
CA LYS A 22 5.06 -10.58 -17.10
C LYS A 22 4.35 -10.19 -18.37
N ASP A 23 3.17 -9.61 -18.26
CA ASP A 23 2.42 -9.16 -19.41
C ASP A 23 2.99 -7.88 -20.01
N GLY A 24 4.00 -7.32 -19.41
CA GLY A 24 4.66 -6.15 -19.98
C GLY A 24 4.21 -4.83 -19.45
N HIS A 25 3.41 -4.83 -18.39
CA HIS A 25 2.98 -3.56 -17.82
C HIS A 25 4.12 -2.92 -17.05
N ASP A 26 4.17 -1.62 -17.11
CA ASP A 26 5.21 -0.88 -16.42
C ASP A 26 5.01 -0.97 -14.92
N PRO A 27 6.05 -1.25 -14.14
CA PRO A 27 5.91 -1.37 -12.69
C PRO A 27 5.32 -0.12 -12.04
N LEU A 28 5.67 1.05 -12.53
CA LEU A 28 5.13 2.26 -11.93
C LEU A 28 3.66 2.42 -12.24
N ALA A 29 3.24 1.97 -13.40
CA ALA A 29 1.84 2.00 -13.73
C ALA A 29 1.06 1.03 -12.86
N ILE A 30 1.64 -0.13 -12.61
CA ILE A 30 1.01 -1.10 -11.72
C ILE A 30 0.84 -0.48 -10.34
N ALA A 31 1.90 0.12 -9.81
CA ALA A 31 1.85 0.73 -8.50
C ALA A 31 0.79 1.83 -8.45
N GLY A 32 0.74 2.65 -9.48
CA GLY A 32 -0.24 3.73 -9.52
C GLY A 32 -1.67 3.22 -9.50
N CYS A 33 -1.93 2.18 -10.25
CA CYS A 33 -3.26 1.59 -10.27
C CYS A 33 -3.62 0.98 -8.93
N MET A 34 -2.66 0.32 -8.30
CA MET A 34 -2.92 -0.29 -7.01
C MET A 34 -3.20 0.77 -5.96
N LEU A 35 -2.44 1.86 -6.01
CA LEU A 35 -2.63 2.93 -5.07
C LEU A 35 -4.00 3.58 -5.27
N ALA A 36 -4.38 3.83 -6.50
CA ALA A 36 -5.67 4.41 -6.79
C ALA A 36 -6.80 3.52 -6.27
N GLY A 37 -6.66 2.24 -6.48
CA GLY A 37 -7.66 1.31 -5.98
C GLY A 37 -7.74 1.32 -4.47
N ALA A 38 -6.58 1.35 -3.83
CA ALA A 38 -6.54 1.36 -2.39
C ALA A 38 -7.21 2.63 -1.84
N VAL A 39 -6.91 3.76 -2.45
CA VAL A 39 -7.48 5.03 -2.02
C VAL A 39 -8.99 5.00 -2.15
N GLN A 40 -9.48 4.45 -3.25
CA GLN A 40 -10.92 4.36 -3.44
C GLN A 40 -11.59 3.52 -2.37
N ILE A 41 -10.97 2.43 -2.01
CA ILE A 41 -11.54 1.58 -0.97
C ILE A 41 -11.55 2.32 0.36
N TYR A 42 -10.46 2.97 0.70
CA TYR A 42 -10.39 3.72 1.93
C TYR A 42 -11.46 4.81 1.98
N GLN A 43 -11.63 5.54 0.89
CA GLN A 43 -12.62 6.59 0.85
C GLN A 43 -14.03 6.05 1.03
N SER A 44 -14.28 4.92 0.43
CA SER A 44 -15.57 4.26 0.53
C SER A 44 -15.87 3.82 1.95
N GLU A 45 -14.87 3.29 2.62
CA GLU A 45 -15.06 2.74 3.95
C GLU A 45 -14.88 3.75 5.07
N LEU A 46 -14.01 4.70 4.90
CA LEU A 46 -13.65 5.60 5.97
C LEU A 46 -14.02 7.06 5.72
N GLY A 47 -14.36 7.39 4.51
CA GLY A 47 -14.66 8.77 4.16
C GLY A 47 -13.41 9.49 3.68
N ILE A 48 -13.63 10.61 3.05
CA ILE A 48 -12.53 11.33 2.42
C ILE A 48 -11.57 11.90 3.43
N GLU A 49 -12.09 12.50 4.48
CA GLU A 49 -11.23 13.12 5.48
C GLU A 49 -10.32 12.13 6.17
N THR A 50 -10.90 11.04 6.63
CA THR A 50 -10.10 10.04 7.32
C THR A 50 -9.07 9.43 6.39
N THR A 51 -9.45 9.25 5.14
CA THR A 51 -8.51 8.72 4.15
C THR A 51 -7.35 9.68 3.98
N GLN A 52 -7.60 10.96 3.92
CA GLN A 52 -6.54 11.93 3.77
C GLN A 52 -5.60 11.90 4.96
N ASP A 53 -6.16 11.79 6.15
CA ASP A 53 -5.34 11.71 7.35
C ASP A 53 -4.44 10.48 7.30
N LEU A 54 -5.00 9.37 6.87
CA LEU A 54 -4.23 8.15 6.78
C LEU A 54 -3.10 8.28 5.78
N LEU A 55 -3.39 8.85 4.63
CA LEU A 55 -2.36 9.03 3.61
C LEU A 55 -1.29 9.99 4.08
N ASP A 56 -1.69 11.01 4.80
CA ASP A 56 -0.72 11.94 5.36
C ASP A 56 0.20 11.26 6.33
N GLN A 57 -0.33 10.41 7.16
CA GLN A 57 0.48 9.67 8.08
C GLN A 57 1.49 8.80 7.38
N ILE A 58 1.05 8.12 6.35
CA ILE A 58 1.94 7.27 5.60
C ILE A 58 3.01 8.10 4.91
N ALA A 59 2.60 9.19 4.28
CA ALA A 59 3.54 10.01 3.53
C ALA A 59 4.55 10.69 4.45
N ASN A 60 4.15 10.99 5.66
CA ASN A 60 5.03 11.62 6.59
C ASN A 60 5.82 10.65 7.40
N GLY A 61 5.80 9.46 6.98
CA GLY A 61 6.61 8.58 7.60
C GLY A 61 6.09 7.87 8.61
N GLY A 62 4.96 7.94 8.74
CA GLY A 62 4.37 7.20 9.63
C GLY A 62 5.26 6.65 10.46
N ASP A 63 5.88 7.00 10.47
CA ASP A 63 6.65 6.91 11.01
C ASP A 63 7.31 6.06 11.65
N ASP A 64 7.31 6.09 12.55
CA ASP A 64 7.97 5.31 13.32
C ASP A 64 7.81 3.94 13.09
N ASP A 65 6.70 3.50 12.76
CA ASP A 65 6.42 2.18 12.57
C ASP A 65 7.06 1.66 11.47
N PHE A 66 7.14 2.35 10.47
CA PHE A 66 7.70 1.89 9.38
C PHE A 66 9.04 1.96 9.42
N ASP A 67 9.49 2.70 10.03
CA ASP A 67 10.69 2.93 10.04
C ASP A 67 11.52 2.15 10.47
N ILE A 68 11.76 1.75 10.39
CA ILE A 68 12.49 0.96 10.73
C ILE A 68 13.69 1.25 10.49
N SER A 69 13.89 1.63 10.36
CA SER A 69 14.81 1.90 10.15
C SER A 69 15.46 2.55 9.83
N VAL A 70 15.65 2.87 9.66
CA VAL A 70 16.28 3.54 9.24
C VAL A 70 16.89 4.25 9.64
N ASP A 71 16.95 4.38 10.00
CA ASP A 71 17.47 5.01 10.24
C ASP A 71 17.59 5.93 10.61
N LYS A 72 17.46 6.04 11.26
CA LYS A 72 17.39 6.91 11.64
C LYS A 72 18.29 7.51 11.89
N GLU A 73 18.75 7.30 11.84
CA GLU A 73 19.57 7.68 11.83
C GLU A 73 19.95 8.17 11.18
N THR A 74 19.79 8.06 10.73
CA THR A 74 20.11 8.30 9.94
C THR A 74 19.92 9.15 9.56
N ILE A 75 19.54 9.50 9.79
CA ILE A 75 19.32 10.09 9.41
C ILE A 75 19.27 10.97 9.55
N HIS A 76 19.24 11.22 10.02
CA HIS A 76 19.18 11.81 10.07
C HIS A 76 19.52 12.21 10.15
#